data_1cc0082203c46973e2e069fa67dc9028
#
_entry.id   1cc0082203c46973e2e069fa67dc9028
#
_cell.length_a   1.000
_cell.length_b   1.000
_cell.length_c   1.000
_cell.angle_alpha   90.00
_cell.angle_beta   90.00
_cell.angle_gamma   90.00
#
_symmetry.space_group_name_H-M   'P 1'
#
loop_
_entity.id
_entity.type
_entity.pdbx_description
1 polymer ?
#
loop_
_entity_poly.entity_id
_entity_poly.type
_entity_poly.pdbx_seq_one_letter_code
_entity_poly.pdbx_strand_id
1 'polypeptide(L)'
;LTTPVVQWQPGMDITAERMESMNQRSWLMVTNYGADSSGAVNTDAAIQLALNDARDRDGAWVMVPPGIYKLGATLRIYGNTRLTLMQGAEFRRNHGGTMLLNGDSGQSFGGYTGYSNISVEGGLWNMQGTVAGMTSSAMCMSFGHCENIMVRDIEVRDLPGYHAIEFNSTRHGRVQDSRFLGYIDPGGRDFSEAIQLDLAKSSGVFGGFGPYDHTPTEDVAITGCYFGASGTAGTTAWPRGIGSHSATITKYHRRVRISDCTFEGLLQFAISAYNWEDVTIVGNTFNACGSGVRVRSVILSDTEDTKLPDGTQTSASQVLRNVTVTGNTFREGAGYDNAIIVQGETSGTVLNIAIVGNTIDGTTGGQAGVRLNHVSRCTIADNVVANVAGTGISTENQNNTIVNGNVVWTAGSHGITMVSSSNSNILNNQIRDPASNGILVQGGSDIQIRSNFVDGANRVASSSYGIRVSTSPTAIAVTGNKCRPGSSTTAAVRGLSISSGTGIHRFGNDMRGTWSGAGANGIEDSSTSPSTSATDIG
;
A
#
# COMPACT_ATOMS: atom_id res chain seq x y z
N LEU A 1 32.61 22.82 -26.62
CA LEU A 1 33.16 24.16 -26.41
C LEU A 1 32.71 24.64 -25.00
N THR A 2 33.57 24.49 -23.99
CA THR A 2 33.35 25.04 -22.66
C THR A 2 33.42 26.54 -22.75
N THR A 3 32.31 27.21 -22.73
CA THR A 3 32.27 28.69 -22.60
C THR A 3 32.67 29.04 -21.17
N PRO A 4 33.67 29.94 -20.97
CA PRO A 4 34.15 30.22 -19.63
C PRO A 4 33.07 30.87 -18.75
N VAL A 5 33.01 30.46 -17.50
CA VAL A 5 32.20 31.12 -16.46
C VAL A 5 32.64 32.58 -16.39
N VAL A 6 31.71 33.51 -16.60
CA VAL A 6 32.00 34.95 -16.40
C VAL A 6 32.25 35.18 -14.91
N GLN A 7 33.52 35.31 -14.53
CA GLN A 7 33.88 35.79 -13.19
C GLN A 7 33.74 37.30 -13.16
N TRP A 8 32.86 37.79 -12.29
CA TRP A 8 32.70 39.21 -12.06
C TRP A 8 33.96 39.79 -11.43
N GLN A 9 34.49 40.84 -12.07
CA GLN A 9 35.58 41.61 -11.49
C GLN A 9 35.12 43.05 -11.25
N PRO A 10 35.64 43.72 -10.22
CA PRO A 10 35.34 45.13 -9.99
C PRO A 10 35.59 45.99 -11.24
N GLY A 11 34.60 46.78 -11.65
CA GLY A 11 34.68 47.63 -12.84
C GLY A 11 34.15 47.01 -14.14
N MET A 12 33.60 45.80 -14.13
CA MET A 12 32.90 45.26 -15.29
C MET A 12 31.51 45.88 -15.47
N ASP A 13 31.23 46.38 -16.67
CA ASP A 13 29.92 46.89 -17.04
C ASP A 13 28.89 45.73 -17.11
N ILE A 14 27.72 45.95 -16.52
CA ILE A 14 26.56 45.06 -16.65
C ILE A 14 25.90 45.38 -17.99
N THR A 15 26.25 44.60 -19.03
CA THR A 15 25.58 44.70 -20.34
C THR A 15 24.38 43.76 -20.40
N ALA A 16 23.36 44.10 -21.21
CA ALA A 16 22.20 43.24 -21.45
C ALA A 16 22.64 41.84 -21.93
N GLU A 17 23.63 41.73 -22.83
CA GLU A 17 24.19 40.48 -23.30
C GLU A 17 24.83 39.63 -22.19
N ARG A 18 25.51 40.25 -21.23
CA ARG A 18 26.09 39.55 -20.08
C ARG A 18 25.04 39.06 -19.11
N MET A 19 24.02 39.88 -18.83
CA MET A 19 22.87 39.47 -18.04
C MET A 19 22.08 38.35 -18.73
N GLU A 20 21.88 38.44 -20.02
CA GLU A 20 21.18 37.44 -20.82
C GLU A 20 21.98 36.11 -20.87
N SER A 21 23.30 36.17 -21.02
CA SER A 21 24.16 34.99 -20.96
C SER A 21 24.19 34.32 -19.57
N MET A 22 24.04 35.08 -18.50
CA MET A 22 23.90 34.54 -17.15
C MET A 22 22.54 33.90 -16.94
N ASN A 23 21.44 34.51 -17.42
CA ASN A 23 20.09 33.96 -17.37
C ASN A 23 19.97 32.66 -18.21
N GLN A 24 20.52 32.64 -19.42
CA GLN A 24 20.50 31.50 -20.31
C GLN A 24 21.28 30.26 -19.80
N ARG A 25 22.15 30.43 -18.80
CA ARG A 25 22.96 29.32 -18.25
C ARG A 25 22.28 28.56 -17.12
N SER A 26 21.28 29.17 -16.47
CA SER A 26 20.67 28.59 -15.26
C SER A 26 19.26 28.06 -15.51
N TRP A 27 18.53 28.59 -16.49
CA TRP A 27 17.11 28.30 -16.71
C TRP A 27 16.78 28.38 -18.20
N LEU A 28 15.99 27.41 -18.64
CA LEU A 28 15.52 27.29 -20.01
C LEU A 28 14.00 27.47 -20.00
N MET A 29 13.53 28.64 -20.44
CA MET A 29 12.10 28.92 -20.52
C MET A 29 11.56 28.33 -21.82
N VAL A 30 10.57 27.41 -21.78
CA VAL A 30 10.08 26.73 -22.98
C VAL A 30 9.50 27.68 -24.02
N THR A 31 8.96 28.83 -23.61
CA THR A 31 8.47 29.86 -24.53
C THR A 31 9.57 30.52 -25.37
N ASN A 32 10.82 30.53 -24.87
CA ASN A 32 11.98 31.01 -25.66
C ASN A 32 12.35 30.04 -26.80
N TYR A 33 11.86 28.80 -26.74
CA TYR A 33 11.97 27.80 -27.80
C TYR A 33 10.74 27.76 -28.72
N GLY A 34 9.80 28.67 -28.54
CA GLY A 34 8.59 28.78 -29.34
C GLY A 34 7.40 27.95 -28.85
N ALA A 35 7.42 27.51 -27.58
CA ALA A 35 6.28 26.79 -27.03
C ALA A 35 5.02 27.67 -26.96
N ASP A 36 3.92 27.20 -27.55
CA ASP A 36 2.62 27.85 -27.50
C ASP A 36 1.88 27.53 -26.19
N SER A 37 1.58 28.56 -25.43
CA SER A 37 0.89 28.46 -24.13
C SER A 37 -0.64 28.62 -24.22
N SER A 38 -1.19 28.74 -25.44
CA SER A 38 -2.64 28.91 -25.64
C SER A 38 -3.43 27.60 -25.65
N GLY A 39 -2.78 26.46 -25.87
CA GLY A 39 -3.41 25.14 -26.07
C GLY A 39 -4.04 24.97 -27.45
N ALA A 40 -3.83 25.89 -28.39
CA ALA A 40 -4.41 25.80 -29.72
C ALA A 40 -3.71 24.76 -30.61
N VAL A 41 -2.37 24.69 -30.53
CA VAL A 41 -1.56 23.78 -31.34
C VAL A 41 -0.70 22.87 -30.47
N ASN A 42 -0.20 21.76 -31.05
CA ASN A 42 0.79 20.93 -30.38
C ASN A 42 2.11 21.69 -30.27
N THR A 43 2.71 21.62 -29.09
CA THR A 43 3.93 22.38 -28.76
C THR A 43 5.04 21.52 -28.15
N ASP A 44 4.86 20.20 -28.16
CA ASP A 44 5.83 19.23 -27.66
C ASP A 44 7.21 19.39 -28.29
N ALA A 45 7.31 19.69 -29.60
CA ALA A 45 8.58 19.88 -30.30
C ALA A 45 9.40 21.04 -29.69
N ALA A 46 8.75 22.16 -29.37
CA ALA A 46 9.42 23.32 -28.75
C ALA A 46 9.88 23.01 -27.31
N ILE A 47 9.05 22.32 -26.53
CA ILE A 47 9.41 21.88 -25.18
C ILE A 47 10.56 20.88 -25.23
N GLN A 48 10.53 19.96 -26.20
CA GLN A 48 11.61 18.97 -26.39
C GLN A 48 12.93 19.64 -26.77
N LEU A 49 12.93 20.73 -27.51
CA LEU A 49 14.15 21.49 -27.78
C LEU A 49 14.77 22.04 -26.50
N ALA A 50 13.96 22.55 -25.56
CA ALA A 50 14.48 22.98 -24.24
C ALA A 50 15.05 21.81 -23.43
N LEU A 51 14.38 20.64 -23.45
CA LEU A 51 14.88 19.42 -22.77
C LEU A 51 16.16 18.87 -23.42
N ASN A 52 16.28 18.96 -24.74
CA ASN A 52 17.51 18.59 -25.46
C ASN A 52 18.66 19.54 -25.13
N ASP A 53 18.40 20.86 -25.05
CA ASP A 53 19.40 21.85 -24.63
C ASP A 53 19.84 21.58 -23.17
N ALA A 54 18.91 21.17 -22.29
CA ALA A 54 19.28 20.74 -20.94
C ALA A 54 20.20 19.51 -20.96
N ARG A 55 19.92 18.51 -21.79
CA ARG A 55 20.81 17.34 -22.00
C ARG A 55 22.20 17.76 -22.48
N ASP A 56 22.25 18.60 -23.50
CA ASP A 56 23.51 18.99 -24.15
C ASP A 56 24.39 19.89 -23.25
N ARG A 57 23.81 20.46 -22.18
CA ARG A 57 24.49 21.18 -21.09
C ARG A 57 24.85 20.32 -19.88
N ASP A 58 24.60 19.02 -19.94
CA ASP A 58 24.74 18.10 -18.81
C ASP A 58 23.84 18.48 -17.61
N GLY A 59 22.68 19.05 -17.91
CA GLY A 59 21.65 19.41 -16.94
C GLY A 59 21.27 20.89 -16.96
N ALA A 60 20.01 21.18 -16.71
CA ALA A 60 19.48 22.53 -16.57
C ALA A 60 18.13 22.55 -15.84
N TRP A 61 17.69 23.74 -15.49
CA TRP A 61 16.34 23.97 -15.01
C TRP A 61 15.44 24.43 -16.17
N VAL A 62 14.56 23.52 -16.63
CA VAL A 62 13.56 23.80 -17.67
C VAL A 62 12.27 24.29 -17.01
N MET A 63 11.80 25.46 -17.38
CA MET A 63 10.65 26.13 -16.78
C MET A 63 9.51 26.28 -17.81
N VAL A 64 8.30 25.94 -17.38
CA VAL A 64 7.07 26.06 -18.14
C VAL A 64 6.19 27.12 -17.49
N PRO A 65 6.04 28.33 -18.08
CA PRO A 65 5.20 29.38 -17.53
C PRO A 65 3.70 29.01 -17.50
N PRO A 66 2.86 29.81 -16.82
CA PRO A 66 1.41 29.61 -16.85
C PRO A 66 0.85 29.56 -18.26
N GLY A 67 -0.10 28.65 -18.51
CA GLY A 67 -0.75 28.42 -19.82
C GLY A 67 -1.05 26.95 -20.08
N ILE A 68 -1.65 26.69 -21.24
CA ILE A 68 -1.99 25.32 -21.66
C ILE A 68 -1.04 24.91 -22.78
N TYR A 69 -0.31 23.82 -22.54
CA TYR A 69 0.68 23.29 -23.48
C TYR A 69 0.20 21.92 -23.98
N LYS A 70 -0.25 21.87 -25.23
CA LYS A 70 -0.78 20.67 -25.85
C LYS A 70 0.36 19.79 -26.36
N LEU A 71 0.41 18.54 -25.92
CA LEU A 71 1.47 17.60 -26.26
C LEU A 71 0.99 16.60 -27.31
N GLY A 72 1.51 16.68 -28.52
CA GLY A 72 1.25 15.77 -29.62
C GLY A 72 2.18 14.56 -29.68
N ALA A 73 3.22 14.54 -28.83
CA ALA A 73 4.16 13.45 -28.71
C ALA A 73 4.72 13.32 -27.29
N THR A 74 5.35 12.19 -26.98
CA THR A 74 6.04 11.91 -25.73
C THR A 74 7.24 12.84 -25.55
N LEU A 75 7.32 13.52 -24.41
CA LEU A 75 8.51 14.26 -24.00
C LEU A 75 9.57 13.33 -23.43
N ARG A 76 10.84 13.64 -23.72
CA ARG A 76 12.02 12.93 -23.23
C ARG A 76 12.82 13.82 -22.31
N ILE A 77 13.01 13.38 -21.07
CA ILE A 77 13.81 14.08 -20.07
C ILE A 77 15.12 13.32 -19.80
N TYR A 78 16.18 14.04 -19.53
CA TYR A 78 17.52 13.48 -19.41
C TYR A 78 18.13 13.78 -18.06
N GLY A 79 19.28 13.20 -17.76
CA GLY A 79 19.94 13.34 -16.45
C GLY A 79 20.22 14.77 -16.05
N ASN A 80 20.30 15.01 -14.75
CA ASN A 80 20.58 16.30 -14.12
C ASN A 80 19.58 17.44 -14.48
N THR A 81 18.37 17.07 -14.95
CA THR A 81 17.36 18.03 -15.41
C THR A 81 16.27 18.23 -14.35
N ARG A 82 15.97 19.50 -14.07
CA ARG A 82 14.78 19.91 -13.32
C ARG A 82 13.74 20.49 -14.27
N LEU A 83 12.56 19.88 -14.34
CA LEU A 83 11.42 20.36 -15.10
C LEU A 83 10.36 20.92 -14.14
N THR A 84 10.09 22.21 -14.20
CA THR A 84 9.10 22.86 -13.34
C THR A 84 7.98 23.48 -14.17
N LEU A 85 6.76 23.02 -13.96
CA LEU A 85 5.54 23.68 -14.42
C LEU A 85 5.12 24.69 -13.35
N MET A 86 5.16 25.97 -13.69
CA MET A 86 4.74 27.03 -12.76
C MET A 86 3.25 26.92 -12.44
N GLN A 87 2.81 27.54 -11.36
CA GLN A 87 1.39 27.57 -11.01
C GLN A 87 0.55 28.11 -12.18
N GLY A 88 -0.50 27.38 -12.55
CA GLY A 88 -1.33 27.68 -13.71
C GLY A 88 -0.80 27.16 -15.05
N ALA A 89 0.29 26.39 -15.05
CA ALA A 89 0.74 25.66 -16.24
C ALA A 89 0.04 24.28 -16.32
N GLU A 90 -0.43 23.92 -17.50
CA GLU A 90 -1.04 22.62 -17.80
C GLU A 90 -0.33 21.97 -18.98
N PHE A 91 0.17 20.76 -18.80
CA PHE A 91 0.47 19.84 -19.90
C PHE A 91 -0.77 19.03 -20.23
N ARG A 92 -1.23 19.16 -21.47
CA ARG A 92 -2.45 18.51 -21.97
C ARG A 92 -2.10 17.47 -23.00
N ARG A 93 -2.37 16.19 -22.69
CA ARG A 93 -2.11 15.08 -23.62
C ARG A 93 -2.97 15.20 -24.88
N ASN A 94 -2.35 15.02 -26.05
CA ASN A 94 -2.99 14.98 -27.36
C ASN A 94 -2.40 13.90 -28.28
N HIS A 95 -1.97 12.76 -27.70
CA HIS A 95 -1.45 11.59 -28.40
C HIS A 95 -1.70 10.32 -27.58
N GLY A 96 -1.56 9.14 -28.19
CA GLY A 96 -1.87 7.85 -27.53
C GLY A 96 -0.79 7.32 -26.59
N GLY A 97 0.38 7.96 -26.51
CA GLY A 97 1.53 7.46 -25.73
C GLY A 97 1.66 8.04 -24.34
N THR A 98 2.76 7.68 -23.66
CA THR A 98 3.21 8.24 -22.38
C THR A 98 3.56 9.72 -22.53
N MET A 99 3.23 10.57 -21.55
CA MET A 99 3.55 12.00 -21.67
C MET A 99 5.04 12.29 -21.42
N LEU A 100 5.67 11.64 -20.46
CA LEU A 100 7.08 11.88 -20.11
C LEU A 100 7.82 10.56 -19.85
N LEU A 101 9.01 10.41 -20.47
CA LEU A 101 9.92 9.28 -20.24
C LEU A 101 11.35 9.78 -19.99
N ASN A 102 12.13 9.09 -19.15
CA ASN A 102 13.55 9.37 -19.01
C ASN A 102 14.34 8.67 -20.11
N GLY A 103 14.91 9.48 -21.02
CA GLY A 103 15.74 9.00 -22.13
C GLY A 103 15.00 8.62 -23.41
N ASP A 104 15.76 8.23 -24.41
CA ASP A 104 15.27 7.95 -25.77
C ASP A 104 14.72 6.54 -25.93
N SER A 105 13.87 6.34 -26.93
CA SER A 105 13.35 5.02 -27.27
C SER A 105 14.49 4.10 -27.72
N GLY A 106 14.46 2.85 -27.25
CA GLY A 106 15.46 1.83 -27.62
C GLY A 106 16.78 1.90 -26.85
N GLN A 107 16.91 2.77 -25.88
CA GLN A 107 18.06 2.76 -24.97
C GLN A 107 18.08 1.49 -24.12
N SER A 108 19.29 1.06 -23.76
CA SER A 108 19.54 -0.15 -22.96
C SER A 108 20.47 0.19 -21.82
N PHE A 109 19.89 0.51 -20.66
CA PHE A 109 20.60 0.77 -19.41
C PHE A 109 20.44 -0.43 -18.48
N GLY A 110 21.51 -1.00 -17.97
CA GLY A 110 21.43 -2.07 -16.95
C GLY A 110 21.37 -1.50 -15.54
N GLY A 111 20.73 -2.21 -14.62
CA GLY A 111 20.63 -1.77 -13.23
C GLY A 111 19.99 -0.40 -13.07
N TYR A 112 20.75 0.54 -12.49
CA TYR A 112 20.32 1.94 -12.26
C TYR A 112 21.19 2.94 -13.00
N THR A 113 21.70 2.61 -14.18
CA THR A 113 22.71 3.42 -14.91
C THR A 113 22.13 4.36 -15.96
N GLY A 114 20.80 4.43 -16.08
CA GLY A 114 20.10 5.32 -16.98
C GLY A 114 20.09 6.78 -16.54
N TYR A 115 19.38 7.62 -17.27
CA TYR A 115 19.30 9.04 -16.96
C TYR A 115 18.70 9.28 -15.58
N SER A 116 19.50 9.85 -14.69
CA SER A 116 19.29 10.01 -13.26
C SER A 116 19.35 11.47 -12.83
N ASN A 117 19.11 11.76 -11.54
CA ASN A 117 19.09 13.12 -10.99
C ASN A 117 18.03 14.01 -11.67
N ILE A 118 16.81 13.50 -11.80
CA ILE A 118 15.70 14.17 -12.47
C ILE A 118 14.70 14.69 -11.42
N SER A 119 14.29 15.96 -11.55
CA SER A 119 13.19 16.52 -10.76
C SER A 119 12.07 16.98 -11.67
N VAL A 120 10.81 16.57 -11.37
CA VAL A 120 9.59 17.01 -12.06
C VAL A 120 8.68 17.66 -11.02
N GLU A 121 8.33 18.92 -11.24
CA GLU A 121 7.68 19.74 -10.22
C GLU A 121 6.50 20.55 -10.78
N GLY A 122 5.41 20.57 -10.04
CA GLY A 122 4.26 21.45 -10.26
C GLY A 122 3.39 21.15 -11.45
N GLY A 123 2.40 22.00 -11.64
CA GLY A 123 1.47 22.02 -12.75
C GLY A 123 0.40 20.92 -12.76
N LEU A 124 -0.47 21.04 -13.76
CA LEU A 124 -1.49 20.06 -14.07
C LEU A 124 -1.03 19.19 -15.26
N TRP A 125 -1.01 17.88 -15.05
CA TRP A 125 -0.76 16.85 -16.06
C TRP A 125 -2.08 16.19 -16.45
N ASN A 126 -2.76 16.79 -17.43
CA ASN A 126 -4.10 16.40 -17.86
C ASN A 126 -4.03 15.31 -18.94
N MET A 127 -4.40 14.09 -18.54
CA MET A 127 -4.35 12.90 -19.41
C MET A 127 -5.51 12.82 -20.40
N GLN A 128 -6.55 13.63 -20.21
CA GLN A 128 -7.73 13.72 -21.09
C GLN A 128 -8.41 12.37 -21.41
N GLY A 129 -8.37 11.42 -20.49
CA GLY A 129 -8.84 10.06 -20.72
C GLY A 129 -10.32 9.92 -21.13
N THR A 130 -11.15 10.95 -20.90
CA THR A 130 -12.54 10.99 -21.36
C THR A 130 -12.72 11.61 -22.75
N VAL A 131 -11.66 12.18 -23.33
CA VAL A 131 -11.72 12.85 -24.64
C VAL A 131 -11.55 11.83 -25.77
N ALA A 132 -12.37 11.94 -26.82
CA ALA A 132 -12.30 11.08 -28.00
C ALA A 132 -10.87 11.05 -28.59
N GLY A 133 -10.35 9.86 -28.84
CA GLY A 133 -8.97 9.63 -29.29
C GLY A 133 -7.92 9.56 -28.17
N MET A 134 -8.29 9.88 -26.90
CA MET A 134 -7.40 9.82 -25.73
C MET A 134 -7.81 8.73 -24.71
N THR A 135 -8.78 7.88 -25.03
CA THR A 135 -9.35 6.88 -24.12
C THR A 135 -8.52 5.59 -23.99
N SER A 136 -7.55 5.36 -24.87
CA SER A 136 -6.67 4.19 -24.78
C SER A 136 -5.69 4.31 -23.61
N SER A 137 -5.31 3.16 -23.04
CA SER A 137 -4.37 3.09 -21.93
C SER A 137 -3.07 3.86 -22.22
N ALA A 138 -2.68 4.73 -21.29
CA ALA A 138 -1.46 5.50 -21.37
C ALA A 138 -0.90 5.78 -19.97
N MET A 139 0.41 6.00 -19.86
CA MET A 139 1.05 6.48 -18.64
C MET A 139 1.21 7.99 -18.68
N CYS A 140 1.24 8.63 -17.51
CA CYS A 140 1.65 10.02 -17.47
C CYS A 140 3.18 10.11 -17.46
N MET A 141 3.84 9.48 -16.51
CA MET A 141 5.31 9.48 -16.39
C MET A 141 5.84 8.06 -16.17
N SER A 142 6.96 7.72 -16.82
CA SER A 142 7.65 6.46 -16.56
C SER A 142 9.16 6.73 -16.47
N PHE A 143 9.77 6.18 -15.42
CA PHE A 143 11.19 6.30 -15.13
C PHE A 143 11.77 4.91 -15.01
N GLY A 144 12.77 4.61 -15.85
CA GLY A 144 13.36 3.27 -15.92
C GLY A 144 14.86 3.27 -15.81
N HIS A 145 15.40 2.25 -15.13
CA HIS A 145 16.84 2.04 -14.95
C HIS A 145 17.61 3.26 -14.42
N CYS A 146 17.04 3.97 -13.44
CA CYS A 146 17.58 5.27 -12.99
C CYS A 146 17.62 5.40 -11.48
N GLU A 147 18.24 6.48 -11.01
CA GLU A 147 18.26 6.84 -9.60
C GLU A 147 18.08 8.34 -9.35
N ASN A 148 17.75 8.69 -8.11
CA ASN A 148 17.55 10.07 -7.69
C ASN A 148 16.45 10.79 -8.51
N ILE A 149 15.25 10.23 -8.51
CA ILE A 149 14.09 10.81 -9.16
C ILE A 149 13.20 11.48 -8.11
N MET A 150 12.90 12.76 -8.32
CA MET A 150 11.98 13.54 -7.50
C MET A 150 10.77 13.96 -8.34
N VAL A 151 9.56 13.64 -7.86
CA VAL A 151 8.30 14.16 -8.40
C VAL A 151 7.55 14.83 -7.26
N ARG A 152 7.19 16.11 -7.40
CA ARG A 152 6.50 16.83 -6.33
C ARG A 152 5.57 17.94 -6.81
N ASP A 153 4.60 18.26 -5.97
CA ASP A 153 3.65 19.38 -6.17
C ASP A 153 2.87 19.29 -7.50
N ILE A 154 2.76 18.08 -8.10
CA ILE A 154 2.04 17.86 -9.35
C ILE A 154 0.58 17.47 -9.11
N GLU A 155 -0.29 17.73 -10.09
CA GLU A 155 -1.59 17.09 -10.20
C GLU A 155 -1.67 16.27 -11.50
N VAL A 156 -1.91 14.96 -11.40
CA VAL A 156 -2.23 14.11 -12.55
C VAL A 156 -3.74 13.89 -12.58
N ARG A 157 -4.40 14.14 -13.72
CA ARG A 157 -5.85 14.09 -13.84
C ARG A 157 -6.32 13.24 -15.01
N ASP A 158 -7.40 12.45 -14.76
CA ASP A 158 -8.22 11.74 -15.75
C ASP A 158 -7.40 10.77 -16.62
N LEU A 159 -6.67 9.90 -15.96
CA LEU A 159 -5.78 8.95 -16.62
C LEU A 159 -6.54 7.70 -17.09
N PRO A 160 -6.37 7.28 -18.38
CA PRO A 160 -6.92 6.03 -18.86
C PRO A 160 -5.91 4.88 -18.72
N GLY A 161 -6.29 3.84 -18.04
CA GLY A 161 -5.76 2.48 -18.09
C GLY A 161 -4.47 2.19 -17.33
N TYR A 162 -3.35 2.89 -17.57
CA TYR A 162 -2.08 2.53 -16.95
C TYR A 162 -1.81 3.29 -15.64
N HIS A 163 -0.68 3.99 -15.50
CA HIS A 163 -0.19 4.56 -14.26
C HIS A 163 0.09 6.05 -14.39
N ALA A 164 -0.10 6.81 -13.32
CA ALA A 164 0.32 8.22 -13.29
C ALA A 164 1.84 8.32 -13.19
N ILE A 165 2.45 7.52 -12.33
CA ILE A 165 3.91 7.38 -12.24
C ILE A 165 4.25 5.90 -12.22
N GLU A 166 5.18 5.50 -13.08
CA GLU A 166 5.83 4.20 -13.03
C GLU A 166 7.31 4.39 -12.67
N PHE A 167 7.72 3.79 -11.56
CA PHE A 167 9.11 3.58 -11.20
C PHE A 167 9.47 2.14 -11.53
N ASN A 168 10.20 1.93 -12.61
CA ASN A 168 10.63 0.61 -13.05
C ASN A 168 12.15 0.51 -13.00
N SER A 169 12.69 -0.41 -12.22
CA SER A 169 14.14 -0.45 -11.96
C SER A 169 14.68 0.92 -11.53
N THR A 170 13.99 1.58 -10.60
CA THR A 170 14.33 2.91 -10.12
C THR A 170 14.82 2.84 -8.68
N ARG A 171 15.90 3.55 -8.35
CA ARG A 171 16.43 3.68 -7.00
C ARG A 171 16.40 5.13 -6.51
N HIS A 172 16.18 5.33 -5.19
CA HIS A 172 16.08 6.65 -4.59
C HIS A 172 14.95 7.52 -5.21
N GLY A 173 13.78 6.90 -5.46
CA GLY A 173 12.58 7.60 -5.94
C GLY A 173 11.88 8.37 -4.83
N ARG A 174 11.40 9.58 -5.13
CA ARG A 174 10.60 10.40 -4.20
C ARG A 174 9.38 10.94 -4.91
N VAL A 175 8.18 10.78 -4.28
CA VAL A 175 6.96 11.45 -4.72
C VAL A 175 6.38 12.18 -3.52
N GLN A 176 6.21 13.51 -3.63
CA GLN A 176 5.81 14.35 -2.51
C GLN A 176 4.69 15.31 -2.89
N ASP A 177 3.78 15.56 -1.94
CA ASP A 177 2.78 16.64 -1.97
C ASP A 177 2.01 16.75 -3.29
N SER A 178 1.70 15.59 -3.90
CA SER A 178 1.13 15.47 -5.24
C SER A 178 -0.27 14.87 -5.22
N ARG A 179 -1.07 15.14 -6.25
CA ARG A 179 -2.46 14.70 -6.36
C ARG A 179 -2.68 13.82 -7.58
N PHE A 180 -3.35 12.69 -7.38
CA PHE A 180 -3.67 11.71 -8.41
C PHE A 180 -5.18 11.54 -8.48
N LEU A 181 -5.82 12.19 -9.46
CA LEU A 181 -7.26 12.40 -9.51
C LEU A 181 -7.89 11.85 -10.79
N GLY A 182 -8.85 10.95 -10.61
CA GLY A 182 -9.66 10.43 -11.72
C GLY A 182 -8.97 9.37 -12.57
N TYR A 183 -9.67 8.27 -12.75
CA TYR A 183 -9.23 7.12 -13.52
C TYR A 183 -10.33 6.66 -14.47
N ILE A 184 -9.95 6.12 -15.62
CA ILE A 184 -10.84 5.50 -16.59
C ILE A 184 -10.30 4.11 -16.91
N ASP A 185 -11.11 3.06 -16.73
CA ASP A 185 -10.78 1.73 -17.24
C ASP A 185 -11.21 1.62 -18.70
N PRO A 186 -10.29 1.54 -19.67
CA PRO A 186 -10.62 1.32 -21.07
C PRO A 186 -11.00 -0.14 -21.38
N GLY A 187 -10.99 -1.00 -20.35
CA GLY A 187 -11.28 -2.43 -20.43
C GLY A 187 -10.13 -3.29 -19.94
N GLY A 188 -10.36 -4.07 -18.85
CA GLY A 188 -9.40 -4.99 -18.29
C GLY A 188 -8.22 -4.37 -17.54
N ARG A 189 -8.38 -3.12 -17.05
CA ARG A 189 -7.38 -2.38 -16.27
C ARG A 189 -7.89 -1.97 -14.89
N ASP A 190 -8.84 -2.71 -14.36
CA ASP A 190 -9.45 -2.49 -13.04
C ASP A 190 -8.50 -2.69 -11.84
N PHE A 191 -7.23 -3.01 -12.10
CA PHE A 191 -6.19 -3.23 -11.08
C PHE A 191 -5.00 -2.25 -11.17
N SER A 192 -5.09 -1.20 -12.01
CA SER A 192 -4.00 -0.23 -12.18
C SER A 192 -3.75 0.60 -10.93
N GLU A 193 -2.49 0.81 -10.62
CA GLU A 193 -1.99 1.67 -9.55
C GLU A 193 -1.77 3.10 -10.07
N ALA A 194 -2.07 4.12 -9.24
CA ALA A 194 -1.67 5.50 -9.58
C ALA A 194 -0.13 5.63 -9.58
N ILE A 195 0.54 5.07 -8.58
CA ILE A 195 2.00 4.96 -8.55
C ILE A 195 2.38 3.48 -8.53
N GLN A 196 3.02 3.03 -9.60
CA GLN A 196 3.52 1.66 -9.71
C GLN A 196 5.01 1.60 -9.40
N LEU A 197 5.40 0.64 -8.57
CA LEU A 197 6.79 0.23 -8.38
C LEU A 197 6.96 -1.12 -9.06
N ASP A 198 7.84 -1.20 -10.07
CA ASP A 198 7.99 -2.43 -10.84
C ASP A 198 9.47 -2.74 -11.13
N LEU A 199 9.71 -3.82 -11.82
CA LEU A 199 11.03 -4.31 -12.22
C LEU A 199 11.07 -4.52 -13.74
N ALA A 200 12.23 -4.34 -14.34
CA ALA A 200 12.44 -4.56 -15.77
C ALA A 200 12.38 -6.06 -16.13
N LYS A 201 11.19 -6.66 -16.05
CA LYS A 201 10.98 -8.09 -16.24
C LYS A 201 10.91 -8.47 -17.72
N SER A 202 10.15 -7.72 -18.51
CA SER A 202 9.92 -7.99 -19.93
C SER A 202 9.36 -6.76 -20.63
N SER A 203 9.31 -6.79 -21.97
CA SER A 203 8.68 -5.72 -22.76
C SER A 203 7.17 -5.56 -22.49
N GLY A 204 6.50 -6.58 -21.99
CA GLY A 204 5.11 -6.51 -21.59
C GLY A 204 4.89 -5.82 -20.24
N VAL A 205 5.91 -5.82 -19.38
CA VAL A 205 5.89 -5.17 -18.07
C VAL A 205 6.49 -3.76 -18.16
N PHE A 206 7.57 -3.60 -18.89
CA PHE A 206 8.23 -2.30 -19.11
C PHE A 206 8.56 -2.09 -20.58
N GLY A 207 7.60 -1.54 -21.32
CA GLY A 207 7.70 -1.37 -22.77
C GLY A 207 8.57 -0.20 -23.25
N GLY A 208 9.11 0.62 -22.34
CA GLY A 208 9.84 1.84 -22.70
C GLY A 208 11.20 1.56 -23.31
N PHE A 209 12.04 0.79 -22.64
CA PHE A 209 13.39 0.42 -23.07
C PHE A 209 13.97 -0.68 -22.16
N GLY A 210 14.92 -1.46 -22.71
CA GLY A 210 15.61 -2.52 -21.95
C GLY A 210 16.88 -2.03 -21.24
N PRO A 211 17.72 -2.95 -20.73
CA PRO A 211 17.50 -4.38 -20.79
C PRO A 211 16.42 -4.85 -19.81
N TYR A 212 15.91 -6.06 -20.02
CA TYR A 212 15.00 -6.72 -19.08
C TYR A 212 15.84 -7.61 -18.15
N ASP A 213 16.55 -6.96 -17.22
CA ASP A 213 17.52 -7.58 -16.31
C ASP A 213 16.94 -7.90 -14.93
N HIS A 214 15.63 -7.72 -14.77
CA HIS A 214 14.90 -7.93 -13.52
C HIS A 214 15.40 -7.05 -12.35
N THR A 215 16.04 -5.91 -12.65
CA THR A 215 16.43 -4.95 -11.60
C THR A 215 15.17 -4.43 -10.90
N PRO A 216 15.05 -4.56 -9.57
CA PRO A 216 13.87 -4.10 -8.83
C PRO A 216 13.91 -2.60 -8.58
N THR A 217 12.79 -2.03 -8.18
CA THR A 217 12.72 -0.67 -7.66
C THR A 217 13.00 -0.67 -6.16
N GLU A 218 13.87 0.24 -5.68
CA GLU A 218 14.36 0.30 -4.31
C GLU A 218 14.43 1.74 -3.76
N ASP A 219 14.44 1.89 -2.42
CA ASP A 219 14.63 3.17 -1.73
C ASP A 219 13.62 4.25 -2.15
N VAL A 220 12.33 3.89 -2.19
CA VAL A 220 11.26 4.80 -2.60
C VAL A 220 10.54 5.37 -1.38
N ALA A 221 10.32 6.70 -1.38
CA ALA A 221 9.45 7.35 -0.41
C ALA A 221 8.32 8.14 -1.10
N ILE A 222 7.08 7.89 -0.65
CA ILE A 222 5.87 8.57 -1.13
C ILE A 222 5.22 9.23 0.09
N THR A 223 5.12 10.57 0.07
CA THR A 223 4.74 11.34 1.27
C THR A 223 3.79 12.48 0.92
N GLY A 224 2.77 12.72 1.74
CA GLY A 224 1.88 13.88 1.61
C GLY A 224 0.98 13.87 0.37
N CYS A 225 0.81 12.73 -0.30
CA CYS A 225 0.07 12.64 -1.55
C CYS A 225 -1.42 12.37 -1.33
N TYR A 226 -2.25 12.84 -2.26
CA TYR A 226 -3.69 12.60 -2.27
C TYR A 226 -4.10 11.79 -3.51
N PHE A 227 -4.91 10.75 -3.27
CA PHE A 227 -5.43 9.86 -4.30
C PHE A 227 -6.97 9.84 -4.24
N GLY A 228 -7.65 10.11 -5.36
CA GLY A 228 -9.11 10.13 -5.35
C GLY A 228 -9.77 10.36 -6.71
N ALA A 229 -11.03 10.74 -6.67
CA ALA A 229 -11.79 11.11 -7.87
C ALA A 229 -11.45 12.53 -8.34
N SER A 230 -11.50 12.76 -9.65
CA SER A 230 -11.34 14.12 -10.23
C SER A 230 -12.65 14.91 -10.25
N GLY A 231 -13.79 14.22 -10.18
CA GLY A 231 -15.11 14.81 -10.44
C GLY A 231 -15.45 15.00 -11.92
N THR A 232 -14.55 14.65 -12.84
CA THR A 232 -14.82 14.68 -14.27
C THR A 232 -15.84 13.59 -14.63
N ALA A 233 -16.86 13.93 -15.40
CA ALA A 233 -17.87 12.96 -15.82
C ALA A 233 -17.23 11.80 -16.61
N GLY A 234 -17.60 10.56 -16.27
CA GLY A 234 -17.03 9.34 -16.87
C GLY A 234 -15.73 8.83 -16.23
N THR A 235 -15.28 9.45 -15.14
CA THR A 235 -14.14 8.96 -14.35
C THR A 235 -14.59 8.37 -13.01
N THR A 236 -13.75 7.54 -12.42
CA THR A 236 -13.86 7.05 -11.06
C THR A 236 -12.65 7.50 -10.24
N ALA A 237 -12.61 7.18 -8.95
CA ALA A 237 -11.37 7.12 -8.21
C ALA A 237 -10.48 5.99 -8.78
N TRP A 238 -9.20 5.96 -8.40
CA TRP A 238 -8.28 4.93 -8.85
C TRP A 238 -8.68 3.53 -8.38
N PRO A 239 -8.42 2.46 -9.18
CA PRO A 239 -8.54 1.10 -8.69
C PRO A 239 -7.61 0.85 -7.50
N ARG A 240 -6.33 1.23 -7.64
CA ARG A 240 -5.32 1.17 -6.57
C ARG A 240 -4.51 2.46 -6.51
N GLY A 241 -4.03 2.77 -5.30
CA GLY A 241 -3.21 3.99 -5.12
C GLY A 241 -1.75 3.73 -5.43
N ILE A 242 -1.08 2.91 -4.65
CA ILE A 242 0.36 2.62 -4.75
C ILE A 242 0.55 1.11 -4.72
N GLY A 243 1.36 0.56 -5.63
CA GLY A 243 1.56 -0.89 -5.60
C GLY A 243 2.46 -1.46 -6.68
N SER A 244 2.44 -2.78 -6.75
CA SER A 244 3.07 -3.61 -7.77
C SER A 244 2.14 -4.77 -8.11
N HIS A 245 2.30 -5.31 -9.32
CA HIS A 245 1.55 -6.49 -9.74
C HIS A 245 2.38 -7.49 -10.56
N SER A 246 3.71 -7.33 -10.60
CA SER A 246 4.63 -8.33 -11.17
C SER A 246 5.77 -8.63 -10.20
N ALA A 247 6.34 -9.82 -10.32
CA ALA A 247 7.44 -10.28 -9.49
C ALA A 247 8.41 -11.17 -10.28
N THR A 248 9.59 -11.37 -9.72
CA THR A 248 10.56 -12.38 -10.13
C THR A 248 11.21 -12.94 -8.88
N ILE A 249 11.34 -14.24 -8.77
CA ILE A 249 11.96 -14.89 -7.61
C ILE A 249 13.42 -14.41 -7.46
N THR A 250 13.84 -14.16 -6.23
CA THR A 250 15.11 -13.55 -5.81
C THR A 250 15.21 -12.03 -6.01
N LYS A 251 14.22 -11.40 -6.61
CA LYS A 251 14.16 -9.96 -6.79
C LYS A 251 13.07 -9.37 -5.91
N TYR A 252 13.39 -8.35 -5.13
CA TYR A 252 12.47 -7.72 -4.18
C TYR A 252 12.48 -6.21 -4.39
N HIS A 253 11.31 -5.59 -4.34
CA HIS A 253 11.24 -4.16 -4.08
C HIS A 253 11.56 -3.93 -2.60
N ARG A 254 12.44 -2.99 -2.29
CA ARG A 254 12.98 -2.82 -0.93
C ARG A 254 12.99 -1.39 -0.47
N ARG A 255 12.92 -1.24 0.87
CA ARG A 255 13.06 0.06 1.53
C ARG A 255 12.05 1.07 1.00
N VAL A 256 10.76 0.65 0.99
CA VAL A 256 9.65 1.47 0.56
C VAL A 256 8.97 2.11 1.77
N ARG A 257 8.83 3.42 1.76
CA ARG A 257 8.13 4.19 2.78
C ARG A 257 6.95 4.94 2.17
N ILE A 258 5.77 4.77 2.77
CA ILE A 258 4.54 5.49 2.40
C ILE A 258 4.02 6.18 3.66
N SER A 259 3.98 7.52 3.67
CA SER A 259 3.59 8.28 4.85
C SER A 259 2.74 9.50 4.54
N ASP A 260 1.85 9.82 5.48
CA ASP A 260 1.09 11.07 5.49
C ASP A 260 0.23 11.28 4.22
N CYS A 261 -0.12 10.18 3.55
CA CYS A 261 -0.95 10.20 2.34
C CYS A 261 -2.44 10.04 2.68
N THR A 262 -3.30 10.58 1.81
CA THR A 262 -4.75 10.42 1.88
C THR A 262 -5.24 9.66 0.66
N PHE A 263 -5.98 8.58 0.92
CA PHE A 263 -6.63 7.76 -0.10
C PHE A 263 -8.14 7.84 0.08
N GLU A 264 -8.86 8.24 -0.95
CA GLU A 264 -10.30 8.47 -0.88
C GLU A 264 -11.06 7.79 -2.02
N GLY A 265 -11.96 6.89 -1.66
CA GLY A 265 -12.87 6.22 -2.60
C GLY A 265 -12.21 5.26 -3.57
N LEU A 266 -10.98 4.80 -3.31
CA LEU A 266 -10.29 3.85 -4.18
C LEU A 266 -11.05 2.52 -4.25
N LEU A 267 -11.12 1.92 -5.44
CA LEU A 267 -12.03 0.81 -5.69
C LEU A 267 -11.53 -0.53 -5.12
N GLN A 268 -10.22 -0.72 -5.05
CA GLN A 268 -9.57 -1.93 -4.54
C GLN A 268 -8.63 -1.59 -3.38
N PHE A 269 -7.35 -1.97 -3.45
CA PHE A 269 -6.37 -1.68 -2.42
C PHE A 269 -5.81 -0.26 -2.56
N ALA A 270 -5.84 0.52 -1.51
CA ALA A 270 -5.15 1.81 -1.52
C ALA A 270 -3.62 1.62 -1.61
N ILE A 271 -3.07 0.63 -0.90
CA ILE A 271 -1.68 0.21 -0.99
C ILE A 271 -1.63 -1.30 -1.24
N SER A 272 -0.95 -1.72 -2.31
CA SER A 272 -0.81 -3.11 -2.74
C SER A 272 0.67 -3.49 -2.87
N ALA A 273 1.32 -3.74 -1.73
CA ALA A 273 2.72 -4.13 -1.65
C ALA A 273 2.90 -5.60 -2.05
N TYR A 274 3.10 -5.87 -3.33
CA TYR A 274 3.33 -7.20 -3.86
C TYR A 274 4.81 -7.46 -4.02
N ASN A 275 5.32 -8.46 -3.33
CA ASN A 275 6.74 -8.84 -3.34
C ASN A 275 7.68 -7.74 -2.80
N TRP A 276 7.23 -6.98 -1.79
CA TRP A 276 8.02 -5.94 -1.14
C TRP A 276 8.57 -6.39 0.21
N GLU A 277 9.80 -6.00 0.54
CA GLU A 277 10.38 -6.14 1.87
C GLU A 277 10.96 -4.81 2.38
N ASP A 278 11.20 -4.70 3.69
CA ASP A 278 11.61 -3.45 4.34
C ASP A 278 10.60 -2.31 4.10
N VAL A 279 9.32 -2.56 4.41
CA VAL A 279 8.20 -1.67 4.10
C VAL A 279 7.75 -0.92 5.35
N THR A 280 7.55 0.38 5.24
CA THR A 280 6.96 1.21 6.29
C THR A 280 5.77 2.00 5.76
N ILE A 281 4.58 1.77 6.34
CA ILE A 281 3.32 2.44 6.01
C ILE A 281 2.84 3.15 7.28
N VAL A 282 2.93 4.48 7.33
CA VAL A 282 2.75 5.23 8.57
C VAL A 282 1.96 6.52 8.39
N GLY A 283 1.01 6.79 9.28
CA GLY A 283 0.31 8.06 9.36
C GLY A 283 -0.64 8.36 8.17
N ASN A 284 -1.03 7.33 7.41
CA ASN A 284 -1.90 7.52 6.26
C ASN A 284 -3.40 7.49 6.65
N THR A 285 -4.22 8.14 5.85
CA THR A 285 -5.69 8.11 5.97
C THR A 285 -6.31 7.39 4.77
N PHE A 286 -7.16 6.42 5.06
CA PHE A 286 -7.94 5.65 4.08
C PHE A 286 -9.42 5.90 4.34
N ASN A 287 -10.10 6.53 3.41
CA ASN A 287 -11.51 6.88 3.54
C ASN A 287 -12.33 6.27 2.40
N ALA A 288 -13.37 5.52 2.71
CA ALA A 288 -14.25 4.87 1.74
C ALA A 288 -13.52 4.05 0.64
N CYS A 289 -12.34 3.51 0.96
CA CYS A 289 -11.60 2.64 0.05
C CYS A 289 -12.13 1.21 0.07
N GLY A 290 -12.08 0.50 -1.02
CA GLY A 290 -12.45 -0.92 -1.13
C GLY A 290 -11.67 -1.78 -0.15
N SER A 291 -10.38 -1.49 0.01
CA SER A 291 -9.47 -2.03 1.02
C SER A 291 -8.35 -1.01 1.29
N GLY A 292 -7.71 -1.11 2.44
CA GLY A 292 -6.59 -0.21 2.78
C GLY A 292 -5.25 -0.77 2.32
N VAL A 293 -4.60 -1.58 3.14
CA VAL A 293 -3.23 -2.06 2.92
C VAL A 293 -3.22 -3.57 2.68
N ARG A 294 -2.61 -3.98 1.57
CA ARG A 294 -2.23 -5.37 1.33
C ARG A 294 -0.71 -5.48 1.24
N VAL A 295 -0.13 -6.42 1.97
CA VAL A 295 1.24 -6.90 1.77
C VAL A 295 1.16 -8.38 1.40
N ARG A 296 1.76 -8.78 0.30
CA ARG A 296 1.66 -10.15 -0.21
C ARG A 296 2.97 -10.65 -0.78
N SER A 297 3.33 -11.90 -0.43
CA SER A 297 4.40 -12.64 -1.11
C SER A 297 3.96 -13.10 -2.51
N VAL A 298 4.92 -13.58 -3.30
CA VAL A 298 4.65 -14.03 -4.68
C VAL A 298 3.58 -15.11 -4.69
N ILE A 299 2.58 -14.94 -5.54
CA ILE A 299 1.43 -15.84 -5.66
C ILE A 299 1.86 -17.15 -6.32
N LEU A 300 1.67 -18.28 -5.65
CA LEU A 300 2.07 -19.60 -6.18
C LEU A 300 1.37 -19.99 -7.47
N SER A 301 0.13 -19.56 -7.68
CA SER A 301 -0.63 -19.84 -8.89
C SER A 301 -0.22 -18.95 -10.08
N ASP A 302 0.58 -17.91 -9.87
CA ASP A 302 1.14 -17.10 -10.95
C ASP A 302 2.46 -17.71 -11.42
N THR A 303 2.38 -18.46 -12.52
CA THR A 303 3.55 -19.17 -13.07
C THR A 303 4.60 -18.23 -13.65
N GLU A 304 4.23 -17.01 -14.05
CA GLU A 304 5.18 -16.03 -14.57
C GLU A 304 5.96 -15.36 -13.43
N ASP A 305 5.34 -15.13 -12.29
CA ASP A 305 5.96 -14.49 -11.14
C ASP A 305 6.81 -15.45 -10.29
N THR A 306 6.59 -16.76 -10.45
CA THR A 306 7.35 -17.81 -9.76
C THR A 306 8.57 -18.29 -10.54
N LYS A 307 9.08 -17.50 -11.50
CA LYS A 307 10.32 -17.76 -12.23
C LYS A 307 11.52 -17.02 -11.66
N LEU A 308 12.69 -17.62 -11.80
CA LEU A 308 13.99 -16.95 -11.62
C LEU A 308 14.28 -16.00 -12.80
N PRO A 309 15.27 -15.09 -12.67
CA PRO A 309 15.63 -14.18 -13.78
C PRO A 309 16.06 -14.88 -15.07
N ASP A 310 16.57 -16.10 -15.00
CA ASP A 310 16.93 -16.91 -16.16
C ASP A 310 15.73 -17.67 -16.79
N GLY A 311 14.52 -17.45 -16.30
CA GLY A 311 13.30 -18.11 -16.74
C GLY A 311 13.01 -19.47 -16.09
N THR A 312 13.88 -19.96 -15.22
CA THR A 312 13.69 -21.24 -14.53
C THR A 312 12.47 -21.18 -13.60
N GLN A 313 11.54 -22.12 -13.78
CA GLN A 313 10.35 -22.24 -12.95
C GLN A 313 10.70 -22.82 -11.59
N THR A 314 10.38 -22.11 -10.49
CA THR A 314 10.62 -22.61 -9.12
C THR A 314 9.41 -23.31 -8.52
N SER A 315 8.20 -22.97 -8.96
CA SER A 315 6.94 -23.39 -8.32
C SER A 315 6.90 -23.07 -6.81
N ALA A 316 7.63 -22.07 -6.39
CA ALA A 316 7.72 -21.61 -4.99
C ALA A 316 7.55 -20.09 -4.91
N SER A 317 6.98 -19.65 -3.82
CA SER A 317 6.95 -18.24 -3.43
C SER A 317 8.27 -17.85 -2.75
N GLN A 318 8.42 -16.60 -2.37
CA GLN A 318 9.60 -16.15 -1.65
C GLN A 318 9.25 -15.42 -0.34
N VAL A 319 10.13 -15.58 0.64
CA VAL A 319 9.96 -15.02 1.98
C VAL A 319 10.15 -13.52 1.95
N LEU A 320 9.18 -12.76 2.44
CA LEU A 320 9.28 -11.32 2.66
C LEU A 320 9.61 -11.00 4.12
N ARG A 321 10.16 -9.82 4.39
CA ARG A 321 10.57 -9.41 5.75
C ARG A 321 10.34 -7.93 6.01
N ASN A 322 10.22 -7.63 7.33
CA ASN A 322 10.30 -6.29 7.86
C ASN A 322 9.18 -5.36 7.35
N VAL A 323 7.95 -5.67 7.75
CA VAL A 323 6.76 -4.91 7.39
C VAL A 323 6.24 -4.16 8.62
N THR A 324 6.10 -2.85 8.52
CA THR A 324 5.54 -1.99 9.56
C THR A 324 4.33 -1.22 9.02
N VAL A 325 3.17 -1.40 9.67
CA VAL A 325 1.93 -0.65 9.40
C VAL A 325 1.52 0.01 10.70
N THR A 326 1.72 1.33 10.84
CA THR A 326 1.56 1.99 12.13
C THR A 326 0.90 3.37 12.04
N GLY A 327 0.05 3.69 13.02
CA GLY A 327 -0.54 5.02 13.15
C GLY A 327 -1.45 5.43 11.98
N ASN A 328 -1.99 4.48 11.23
CA ASN A 328 -2.87 4.77 10.10
C ASN A 328 -4.35 4.81 10.56
N THR A 329 -5.16 5.57 9.84
CA THR A 329 -6.60 5.68 10.06
C THR A 329 -7.37 5.14 8.85
N PHE A 330 -8.27 4.18 9.10
CA PHE A 330 -9.16 3.59 8.09
C PHE A 330 -10.60 3.90 8.47
N ARG A 331 -11.38 4.42 7.53
CA ARG A 331 -12.79 4.76 7.72
C ARG A 331 -13.65 4.26 6.57
N GLU A 332 -14.84 3.77 6.91
CA GLU A 332 -15.90 3.48 5.93
C GLU A 332 -15.46 2.55 4.78
N GLY A 333 -14.67 1.50 5.10
CA GLY A 333 -14.17 0.56 4.10
C GLY A 333 -15.28 0.00 3.20
N ALA A 334 -15.11 0.08 1.88
CA ALA A 334 -16.15 -0.21 0.88
C ALA A 334 -16.28 -1.70 0.48
N GLY A 335 -15.59 -2.61 1.19
CA GLY A 335 -15.87 -4.05 1.15
C GLY A 335 -15.25 -4.84 0.00
N TYR A 336 -14.18 -4.36 -0.60
CA TYR A 336 -13.39 -5.14 -1.56
C TYR A 336 -12.56 -6.23 -0.85
N ASP A 337 -11.81 -5.84 0.18
CA ASP A 337 -11.03 -6.75 1.02
C ASP A 337 -10.86 -6.11 2.42
N ASN A 338 -10.11 -6.74 3.32
CA ASN A 338 -9.90 -6.30 4.70
C ASN A 338 -9.19 -4.93 4.77
N ALA A 339 -9.32 -4.20 5.86
CA ALA A 339 -8.64 -2.90 5.98
C ALA A 339 -7.12 -3.06 5.98
N ILE A 340 -6.58 -4.05 6.70
CA ILE A 340 -5.17 -4.45 6.64
C ILE A 340 -5.09 -5.95 6.40
N ILE A 341 -4.39 -6.36 5.35
CA ILE A 341 -4.12 -7.76 5.05
C ILE A 341 -2.62 -8.01 4.82
N VAL A 342 -2.06 -9.01 5.51
CA VAL A 342 -0.71 -9.54 5.23
C VAL A 342 -0.84 -11.01 4.87
N GLN A 343 -0.40 -11.36 3.68
CA GLN A 343 -0.63 -12.66 3.08
C GLN A 343 0.67 -13.26 2.55
N GLY A 344 1.18 -14.24 3.30
CA GLY A 344 2.23 -15.13 2.81
C GLY A 344 1.66 -16.32 2.07
N GLU A 345 2.56 -17.18 1.61
CA GLU A 345 2.31 -18.50 1.04
C GLU A 345 3.05 -19.55 1.85
N THR A 346 2.72 -20.83 1.69
CA THR A 346 3.37 -21.94 2.41
C THR A 346 4.89 -21.97 2.22
N SER A 347 5.38 -21.62 1.03
CA SER A 347 6.81 -21.50 0.70
C SER A 347 7.34 -20.06 0.75
N GLY A 348 6.48 -19.08 1.05
CA GLY A 348 6.80 -17.65 1.04
C GLY A 348 6.18 -16.90 2.21
N THR A 349 6.53 -17.28 3.43
CA THR A 349 6.04 -16.64 4.66
C THR A 349 6.48 -15.18 4.74
N VAL A 350 5.63 -14.29 5.25
CA VAL A 350 6.01 -12.91 5.59
C VAL A 350 6.47 -12.86 7.06
N LEU A 351 7.65 -12.32 7.30
CA LEU A 351 8.33 -12.33 8.59
C LEU A 351 8.54 -10.93 9.16
N ASN A 352 8.64 -10.83 10.50
CA ASN A 352 8.96 -9.59 11.21
C ASN A 352 7.94 -8.48 10.91
N ILE A 353 6.70 -8.68 11.34
CA ILE A 353 5.59 -7.76 11.06
C ILE A 353 5.22 -6.99 12.32
N ALA A 354 5.02 -5.69 12.19
CA ALA A 354 4.43 -4.84 13.20
C ALA A 354 3.19 -4.12 12.66
N ILE A 355 2.01 -4.39 13.24
CA ILE A 355 0.75 -3.68 12.98
C ILE A 355 0.35 -3.01 14.29
N VAL A 356 0.66 -1.72 14.46
CA VAL A 356 0.63 -1.07 15.77
C VAL A 356 -0.04 0.30 15.71
N GLY A 357 -0.93 0.56 16.65
CA GLY A 357 -1.51 1.89 16.85
C GLY A 357 -2.38 2.38 15.69
N ASN A 358 -2.97 1.47 14.89
CA ASN A 358 -3.88 1.86 13.82
C ASN A 358 -5.31 2.00 14.35
N THR A 359 -6.09 2.90 13.75
CA THR A 359 -7.53 3.04 13.98
C THR A 359 -8.29 2.56 12.76
N ILE A 360 -9.17 1.58 12.92
CA ILE A 360 -10.03 1.02 11.87
C ILE A 360 -11.47 1.19 12.32
N ASP A 361 -12.24 2.00 11.61
CA ASP A 361 -13.66 2.24 11.92
C ASP A 361 -14.53 2.04 10.68
N GLY A 362 -15.24 0.93 10.67
CA GLY A 362 -16.15 0.55 9.59
C GLY A 362 -15.47 -0.23 8.45
N THR A 363 -15.99 -1.43 8.21
CA THR A 363 -15.82 -2.16 6.95
C THR A 363 -17.18 -2.72 6.53
N THR A 364 -17.35 -3.01 5.24
CA THR A 364 -18.58 -3.63 4.72
C THR A 364 -18.27 -5.01 4.12
N GLY A 365 -19.28 -5.73 3.63
CA GLY A 365 -19.07 -6.98 2.89
C GLY A 365 -18.49 -8.16 3.68
N GLY A 366 -18.55 -8.15 5.02
CA GLY A 366 -18.01 -9.23 5.87
C GLY A 366 -16.51 -9.18 6.09
N GLN A 367 -15.85 -8.08 5.71
CA GLN A 367 -14.40 -7.94 5.79
C GLN A 367 -13.91 -7.72 7.21
N ALA A 368 -12.72 -8.26 7.53
CA ALA A 368 -12.08 -8.07 8.82
C ALA A 368 -11.37 -6.71 8.91
N GLY A 369 -11.11 -6.27 10.14
CA GLY A 369 -10.25 -5.12 10.38
C GLY A 369 -8.81 -5.46 10.01
N VAL A 370 -8.24 -6.50 10.63
CA VAL A 370 -6.88 -7.00 10.33
C VAL A 370 -6.96 -8.48 10.00
N ARG A 371 -6.35 -8.91 8.88
CA ARG A 371 -6.24 -10.32 8.52
C ARG A 371 -4.81 -10.69 8.19
N LEU A 372 -4.34 -11.78 8.79
CA LEU A 372 -3.01 -12.33 8.54
C LEU A 372 -3.11 -13.81 8.16
N ASN A 373 -2.34 -14.22 7.16
CA ASN A 373 -2.22 -15.63 6.78
C ASN A 373 -0.78 -15.96 6.36
N HIS A 374 -0.25 -17.11 6.81
CA HIS A 374 1.14 -17.53 6.58
C HIS A 374 2.16 -16.44 6.92
N VAL A 375 2.08 -15.92 8.14
CA VAL A 375 3.06 -14.96 8.67
C VAL A 375 3.75 -15.53 9.91
N SER A 376 4.90 -14.99 10.28
CA SER A 376 5.62 -15.38 11.48
C SER A 376 6.38 -14.20 12.08
N ARG A 377 6.63 -14.27 13.39
CA ARG A 377 7.28 -13.19 14.17
C ARG A 377 6.52 -11.88 13.98
N CYS A 378 5.24 -11.89 14.34
CA CYS A 378 4.32 -10.79 14.15
C CYS A 378 3.86 -10.20 15.49
N THR A 379 3.74 -8.87 15.54
CA THR A 379 3.09 -8.14 16.63
C THR A 379 1.91 -7.34 16.09
N ILE A 380 0.70 -7.58 16.64
CA ILE A 380 -0.50 -6.78 16.39
C ILE A 380 -0.85 -6.14 17.73
N ALA A 381 -0.56 -4.83 17.90
CA ALA A 381 -0.68 -4.21 19.20
C ALA A 381 -1.33 -2.83 19.15
N ASP A 382 -2.06 -2.52 20.23
CA ASP A 382 -2.58 -1.18 20.49
C ASP A 382 -3.43 -0.59 19.35
N ASN A 383 -4.06 -1.46 18.55
CA ASN A 383 -4.98 -1.03 17.49
C ASN A 383 -6.40 -0.86 18.06
N VAL A 384 -7.13 0.11 17.53
CA VAL A 384 -8.58 0.28 17.74
C VAL A 384 -9.29 -0.21 16.48
N VAL A 385 -10.12 -1.25 16.63
CA VAL A 385 -10.89 -1.85 15.53
C VAL A 385 -12.37 -1.82 15.90
N ALA A 386 -13.13 -1.03 15.20
CA ALA A 386 -14.54 -0.81 15.49
C ALA A 386 -15.43 -0.98 14.25
N ASN A 387 -16.69 -1.41 14.47
CA ASN A 387 -17.74 -1.44 13.45
C ASN A 387 -17.37 -2.19 12.16
N VAL A 388 -16.52 -3.21 12.27
CA VAL A 388 -16.13 -4.01 11.10
C VAL A 388 -17.17 -5.10 10.82
N ALA A 389 -17.49 -5.32 9.55
CA ALA A 389 -18.53 -6.29 9.16
C ALA A 389 -18.11 -7.76 9.37
N GLY A 390 -16.84 -8.04 9.44
CA GLY A 390 -16.28 -9.37 9.71
C GLY A 390 -15.66 -9.48 11.11
N THR A 391 -14.55 -10.23 11.19
CA THR A 391 -13.77 -10.42 12.41
C THR A 391 -12.91 -9.17 12.69
N GLY A 392 -12.80 -8.77 13.96
CA GLY A 392 -11.93 -7.65 14.32
C GLY A 392 -10.49 -7.90 13.90
N ILE A 393 -9.84 -8.91 14.47
CA ILE A 393 -8.48 -9.35 14.14
C ILE A 393 -8.50 -10.85 13.84
N SER A 394 -8.12 -11.24 12.63
CA SER A 394 -8.09 -12.62 12.16
C SER A 394 -6.68 -13.05 11.81
N THR A 395 -6.21 -14.13 12.43
CA THR A 395 -4.89 -14.71 12.18
C THR A 395 -5.01 -16.19 11.86
N GLU A 396 -4.31 -16.64 10.82
CA GLU A 396 -4.36 -18.02 10.34
C GLU A 396 -2.97 -18.50 9.91
N ASN A 397 -2.62 -19.74 10.24
CA ASN A 397 -1.32 -20.35 9.91
C ASN A 397 -0.13 -19.51 10.39
N GLN A 398 -0.18 -19.12 11.66
CA GLN A 398 0.82 -18.24 12.28
C GLN A 398 1.85 -19.01 13.08
N ASN A 399 3.04 -18.40 13.23
CA ASN A 399 4.03 -18.84 14.20
C ASN A 399 4.70 -17.63 14.87
N ASN A 400 4.85 -17.70 16.20
CA ASN A 400 5.42 -16.59 16.99
C ASN A 400 4.68 -15.26 16.77
N THR A 401 3.35 -15.26 16.93
CA THR A 401 2.51 -14.06 16.81
C THR A 401 2.01 -13.58 18.16
N ILE A 402 2.07 -12.28 18.39
CA ILE A 402 1.56 -11.61 19.60
C ILE A 402 0.43 -10.67 19.20
N VAL A 403 -0.77 -10.89 19.77
CA VAL A 403 -1.94 -10.00 19.65
C VAL A 403 -2.16 -9.37 21.02
N ASN A 404 -1.76 -8.10 21.21
CA ASN A 404 -1.67 -7.50 22.52
C ASN A 404 -2.27 -6.09 22.59
N GLY A 405 -3.04 -5.81 23.65
CA GLY A 405 -3.49 -4.45 23.95
C GLY A 405 -4.48 -3.84 22.96
N ASN A 406 -5.05 -4.65 22.05
CA ASN A 406 -5.99 -4.13 21.07
C ASN A 406 -7.38 -3.91 21.67
N VAL A 407 -8.09 -2.91 21.17
CA VAL A 407 -9.50 -2.63 21.48
C VAL A 407 -10.34 -3.01 20.25
N VAL A 408 -11.24 -3.97 20.42
CA VAL A 408 -12.15 -4.43 19.36
C VAL A 408 -13.60 -4.18 19.78
N TRP A 409 -14.35 -3.40 19.01
CA TRP A 409 -15.75 -3.08 19.27
C TRP A 409 -16.65 -3.45 18.10
N THR A 410 -17.80 -4.05 18.40
CA THR A 410 -18.89 -4.30 17.43
C THR A 410 -18.40 -5.00 16.14
N ALA A 411 -17.53 -5.99 16.27
CA ALA A 411 -17.18 -6.85 15.14
C ALA A 411 -18.40 -7.65 14.67
N GLY A 412 -18.62 -7.72 13.36
CA GLY A 412 -19.76 -8.43 12.75
C GLY A 412 -19.63 -9.96 12.79
N SER A 413 -18.48 -10.47 13.22
CA SER A 413 -18.22 -11.88 13.48
C SER A 413 -17.52 -12.02 14.84
N HIS A 414 -16.32 -12.55 14.91
CA HIS A 414 -15.52 -12.70 16.12
C HIS A 414 -14.75 -11.41 16.45
N GLY A 415 -14.43 -11.23 17.73
CA GLY A 415 -13.50 -10.18 18.13
C GLY A 415 -12.09 -10.47 17.63
N ILE A 416 -11.49 -11.57 18.09
CA ILE A 416 -10.17 -12.05 17.69
C ILE A 416 -10.24 -13.53 17.33
N THR A 417 -9.65 -13.92 16.20
CA THR A 417 -9.49 -15.34 15.84
C THR A 417 -8.01 -15.70 15.66
N MET A 418 -7.65 -16.90 16.11
CA MET A 418 -6.33 -17.50 15.89
C MET A 418 -6.54 -18.95 15.48
N VAL A 419 -6.24 -19.26 14.22
CA VAL A 419 -6.51 -20.56 13.60
C VAL A 419 -5.21 -21.22 13.16
N SER A 420 -5.03 -22.51 13.46
CA SER A 420 -3.86 -23.31 13.05
C SER A 420 -2.52 -22.63 13.34
N SER A 421 -2.40 -21.99 14.50
CA SER A 421 -1.26 -21.17 14.87
C SER A 421 -0.46 -21.79 16.00
N SER A 422 0.83 -21.47 16.11
CA SER A 422 1.70 -22.03 17.16
C SER A 422 2.59 -20.96 17.80
N ASN A 423 3.08 -21.24 19.02
CA ASN A 423 4.00 -20.37 19.77
C ASN A 423 3.49 -18.91 19.85
N SER A 424 2.21 -18.72 20.10
CA SER A 424 1.54 -17.42 19.89
C SER A 424 0.80 -16.97 21.16
N ASN A 425 0.53 -15.68 21.24
CA ASN A 425 -0.07 -15.08 22.43
C ASN A 425 -1.21 -14.12 22.08
N ILE A 426 -2.32 -14.18 22.85
CA ILE A 426 -3.45 -13.23 22.83
C ILE A 426 -3.52 -12.61 24.23
N LEU A 427 -3.03 -11.37 24.37
CA LEU A 427 -2.78 -10.76 25.67
C LEU A 427 -3.47 -9.40 25.81
N ASN A 428 -4.04 -9.12 26.99
CA ASN A 428 -4.50 -7.77 27.39
C ASN A 428 -5.45 -7.06 26.41
N ASN A 429 -6.17 -7.79 25.56
CA ASN A 429 -7.10 -7.19 24.62
C ASN A 429 -8.44 -6.89 25.28
N GLN A 430 -9.09 -5.81 24.84
CA GLN A 430 -10.46 -5.47 25.21
C GLN A 430 -11.38 -5.73 24.01
N ILE A 431 -12.36 -6.62 24.19
CA ILE A 431 -13.32 -6.98 23.14
C ILE A 431 -14.73 -6.69 23.67
N ARG A 432 -15.52 -5.93 22.91
CA ARG A 432 -16.91 -5.59 23.28
C ARG A 432 -17.86 -5.84 22.13
N ASP A 433 -18.98 -6.45 22.46
CA ASP A 433 -20.14 -6.66 21.60
C ASP A 433 -19.80 -7.28 20.21
N PRO A 434 -18.91 -8.30 20.10
CA PRO A 434 -18.77 -9.02 18.85
C PRO A 434 -20.06 -9.82 18.56
N ALA A 435 -20.38 -9.98 17.29
CA ALA A 435 -21.58 -10.72 16.89
C ALA A 435 -21.51 -12.21 17.24
N SER A 436 -20.30 -12.76 17.35
CA SER A 436 -20.03 -14.15 17.69
C SER A 436 -19.11 -14.29 18.90
N ASN A 437 -18.05 -15.10 18.85
CA ASN A 437 -17.14 -15.24 20.00
C ASN A 437 -16.27 -13.99 20.22
N GLY A 438 -15.97 -13.72 21.48
CA GLY A 438 -14.97 -12.69 21.78
C GLY A 438 -13.60 -13.08 21.26
N ILE A 439 -13.08 -14.21 21.74
CA ILE A 439 -11.83 -14.81 21.27
C ILE A 439 -12.11 -16.24 20.82
N LEU A 440 -11.64 -16.62 19.64
CA LEU A 440 -11.73 -17.99 19.10
C LEU A 440 -10.34 -18.49 18.75
N VAL A 441 -9.92 -19.59 19.38
CA VAL A 441 -8.72 -20.37 19.02
C VAL A 441 -9.14 -21.72 18.47
N GLN A 442 -8.70 -22.03 17.25
CA GLN A 442 -9.02 -23.29 16.58
C GLN A 442 -7.73 -24.02 16.14
N GLY A 443 -7.48 -25.19 16.74
CA GLY A 443 -6.25 -25.93 16.49
C GLY A 443 -4.99 -25.21 16.99
N GLY A 444 -3.84 -25.67 16.53
CA GLY A 444 -2.57 -25.07 16.90
C GLY A 444 -1.96 -25.59 18.21
N SER A 445 -0.81 -25.01 18.61
CA SER A 445 -0.09 -25.43 19.81
C SER A 445 0.66 -24.28 20.49
N ASP A 446 0.93 -24.44 21.76
CA ASP A 446 1.71 -23.49 22.56
C ASP A 446 1.16 -22.05 22.49
N ILE A 447 -0.14 -21.90 22.75
CA ILE A 447 -0.84 -20.60 22.70
C ILE A 447 -1.19 -20.15 24.12
N GLN A 448 -0.93 -18.88 24.43
CA GLN A 448 -1.36 -18.24 25.67
C GLN A 448 -2.50 -17.25 25.39
N ILE A 449 -3.62 -17.40 26.12
CA ILE A 449 -4.76 -16.49 26.15
C ILE A 449 -4.80 -15.89 27.55
N ARG A 450 -4.30 -14.65 27.71
CA ARG A 450 -4.06 -14.11 29.05
C ARG A 450 -4.54 -12.68 29.23
N SER A 451 -5.17 -12.42 30.38
CA SER A 451 -5.54 -11.07 30.82
C SER A 451 -6.43 -10.30 29.82
N ASN A 452 -7.21 -11.01 29.02
CA ASN A 452 -8.15 -10.36 28.10
C ASN A 452 -9.48 -10.04 28.83
N PHE A 453 -10.11 -8.94 28.41
CA PHE A 453 -11.47 -8.60 28.82
C PHE A 453 -12.43 -8.74 27.65
N VAL A 454 -13.43 -9.61 27.80
CA VAL A 454 -14.48 -9.82 26.81
C VAL A 454 -15.83 -9.46 27.43
N ASP A 455 -16.60 -8.59 26.79
CA ASP A 455 -17.92 -8.17 27.21
C ASP A 455 -18.91 -8.25 26.06
N GLY A 456 -20.11 -8.83 26.29
CA GLY A 456 -21.19 -8.86 25.32
C GLY A 456 -20.96 -9.72 24.09
N ALA A 457 -20.16 -10.79 24.17
CA ALA A 457 -20.07 -11.77 23.08
C ALA A 457 -21.46 -12.36 22.76
N ASN A 458 -21.66 -12.76 21.49
CA ASN A 458 -22.94 -13.31 21.00
C ASN A 458 -24.04 -12.25 20.74
N ARG A 459 -23.68 -11.08 20.30
CA ARG A 459 -24.66 -10.02 20.00
C ARG A 459 -25.76 -10.45 18.98
N VAL A 460 -25.47 -11.38 18.07
CA VAL A 460 -26.36 -11.81 16.97
C VAL A 460 -26.52 -13.33 16.88
N ALA A 461 -25.55 -14.12 17.32
CA ALA A 461 -25.53 -15.57 17.14
C ALA A 461 -26.11 -16.32 18.36
N SER A 462 -26.62 -17.53 18.19
CA SER A 462 -27.28 -18.31 19.25
C SER A 462 -26.37 -19.29 19.99
N SER A 463 -25.08 -19.38 19.65
CA SER A 463 -24.16 -20.39 20.23
C SER A 463 -22.71 -19.92 20.28
N SER A 464 -22.48 -18.75 20.85
CA SER A 464 -21.17 -18.14 20.95
C SER A 464 -20.68 -18.01 22.39
N TYR A 465 -19.41 -17.76 22.57
CA TYR A 465 -18.72 -17.79 23.85
C TYR A 465 -17.89 -16.52 24.05
N GLY A 466 -17.59 -16.18 25.28
CA GLY A 466 -16.60 -15.15 25.58
C GLY A 466 -15.25 -15.55 24.98
N ILE A 467 -14.71 -16.69 25.40
CA ILE A 467 -13.50 -17.31 24.86
C ILE A 467 -13.84 -18.75 24.46
N ARG A 468 -13.48 -19.17 23.25
CA ARG A 468 -13.64 -20.54 22.75
C ARG A 468 -12.31 -21.10 22.29
N VAL A 469 -12.02 -22.34 22.76
CA VAL A 469 -10.87 -23.14 22.34
C VAL A 469 -11.40 -24.46 21.77
N SER A 470 -11.04 -24.81 20.53
CA SER A 470 -11.65 -25.93 19.80
C SER A 470 -10.71 -26.53 18.75
N THR A 471 -11.14 -27.64 18.13
CA THR A 471 -10.41 -28.30 17.04
C THR A 471 -9.07 -28.89 17.49
N SER A 472 -9.12 -29.58 18.65
CA SER A 472 -8.01 -30.36 19.22
C SER A 472 -6.66 -29.65 19.31
N PRO A 473 -6.59 -28.43 19.87
CA PRO A 473 -5.33 -27.76 20.10
C PRO A 473 -4.50 -28.46 21.17
N THR A 474 -3.21 -28.15 21.23
CA THR A 474 -2.29 -28.73 22.23
C THR A 474 -1.55 -27.64 23.00
N ALA A 475 -1.30 -27.86 24.31
CA ALA A 475 -0.53 -26.96 25.16
C ALA A 475 -1.06 -25.52 25.18
N ILE A 476 -2.34 -25.33 25.48
CA ILE A 476 -2.95 -24.00 25.58
C ILE A 476 -3.04 -23.54 27.03
N ALA A 477 -2.60 -22.32 27.34
CA ALA A 477 -2.79 -21.69 28.63
C ALA A 477 -3.86 -20.57 28.56
N VAL A 478 -4.93 -20.71 29.37
CA VAL A 478 -6.01 -19.75 29.46
C VAL A 478 -6.03 -19.17 30.88
N THR A 479 -5.45 -17.96 31.07
CA THR A 479 -5.16 -17.47 32.43
C THR A 479 -5.55 -16.01 32.64
N GLY A 480 -6.17 -15.72 33.78
CA GLY A 480 -6.48 -14.36 34.21
C GLY A 480 -7.42 -13.57 33.31
N ASN A 481 -8.20 -14.24 32.46
CA ASN A 481 -9.16 -13.55 31.58
C ASN A 481 -10.45 -13.23 32.33
N LYS A 482 -11.12 -12.16 31.90
CA LYS A 482 -12.43 -11.75 32.40
C LYS A 482 -13.46 -11.71 31.29
N CYS A 483 -14.53 -12.49 31.41
CA CYS A 483 -15.66 -12.41 30.47
C CYS A 483 -16.92 -11.99 31.20
N ARG A 484 -17.74 -11.20 30.51
CA ARG A 484 -19.08 -10.75 30.98
C ARG A 484 -20.10 -10.96 29.87
N PRO A 485 -21.34 -11.32 30.21
CA PRO A 485 -22.39 -11.55 29.21
C PRO A 485 -22.84 -10.27 28.48
N GLY A 486 -22.49 -9.09 28.95
CA GLY A 486 -22.88 -7.81 28.36
C GLY A 486 -24.34 -7.49 28.56
N SER A 487 -24.81 -6.45 27.87
CA SER A 487 -26.20 -5.98 27.87
C SER A 487 -27.00 -6.40 26.64
N SER A 488 -26.45 -7.23 25.76
CA SER A 488 -27.15 -7.68 24.55
C SER A 488 -28.33 -8.59 24.88
N THR A 489 -29.36 -8.59 24.03
CA THR A 489 -30.57 -9.38 24.19
C THR A 489 -30.32 -10.90 24.12
N THR A 490 -29.19 -11.32 23.56
CA THR A 490 -28.73 -12.70 23.47
C THR A 490 -27.44 -12.85 24.28
N ALA A 491 -27.53 -13.48 25.45
CA ALA A 491 -26.35 -13.79 26.24
C ALA A 491 -25.50 -14.89 25.56
N ALA A 492 -24.19 -14.80 25.64
CA ALA A 492 -23.31 -15.87 25.24
C ALA A 492 -23.62 -17.18 25.99
N VAL A 493 -23.32 -18.32 25.40
CA VAL A 493 -23.58 -19.63 26.01
C VAL A 493 -22.78 -19.78 27.30
N ARG A 494 -21.49 -19.36 27.27
CA ARG A 494 -20.59 -19.35 28.44
C ARG A 494 -19.51 -18.26 28.28
N GLY A 495 -18.86 -17.93 29.38
CA GLY A 495 -17.67 -17.07 29.38
C GLY A 495 -16.46 -17.74 28.76
N LEU A 496 -16.24 -19.03 29.11
CA LEU A 496 -15.16 -19.85 28.55
C LEU A 496 -15.68 -21.23 28.13
N SER A 497 -15.36 -21.65 26.92
CA SER A 497 -15.58 -23.02 26.45
C SER A 497 -14.31 -23.61 25.86
N ILE A 498 -13.89 -24.75 26.37
CA ILE A 498 -12.83 -25.61 25.84
C ILE A 498 -13.50 -26.89 25.37
N SER A 499 -13.79 -26.99 24.07
CA SER A 499 -14.55 -28.12 23.52
C SER A 499 -13.70 -29.34 23.20
N SER A 500 -12.39 -29.19 23.10
CA SER A 500 -11.42 -30.27 22.87
C SER A 500 -10.00 -29.78 23.08
N GLY A 501 -9.02 -30.70 23.14
CA GLY A 501 -7.60 -30.37 23.21
C GLY A 501 -6.86 -31.21 24.25
N THR A 502 -5.53 -31.14 24.24
CA THR A 502 -4.62 -31.85 25.12
C THR A 502 -3.63 -30.87 25.77
N GLY A 503 -3.32 -31.07 27.05
CA GLY A 503 -2.40 -30.18 27.78
C GLY A 503 -2.96 -28.77 27.95
N ILE A 504 -4.25 -28.64 28.15
CA ILE A 504 -4.90 -27.35 28.37
C ILE A 504 -4.76 -26.98 29.85
N HIS A 505 -4.20 -25.82 30.10
CA HIS A 505 -4.04 -25.24 31.44
C HIS A 505 -4.89 -23.99 31.60
N ARG A 506 -5.73 -23.95 32.64
CA ARG A 506 -6.52 -22.75 32.97
C ARG A 506 -6.38 -22.37 34.44
N PHE A 507 -6.30 -21.04 34.68
CA PHE A 507 -6.07 -20.53 36.02
C PHE A 507 -6.53 -19.06 36.15
N GLY A 508 -7.23 -18.75 37.25
CA GLY A 508 -7.56 -17.39 37.65
C GLY A 508 -8.49 -16.63 36.69
N ASN A 509 -9.32 -17.35 35.91
CA ASN A 509 -10.28 -16.72 35.01
C ASN A 509 -11.55 -16.32 35.76
N ASP A 510 -12.09 -15.12 35.47
CA ASP A 510 -13.34 -14.61 36.00
C ASP A 510 -14.44 -14.60 34.93
N MET A 511 -15.32 -15.60 35.00
CA MET A 511 -16.43 -15.80 34.06
C MET A 511 -17.80 -15.56 34.69
N ARG A 512 -17.89 -14.72 35.73
CA ARG A 512 -19.14 -14.43 36.42
C ARG A 512 -20.16 -13.70 35.55
N GLY A 513 -21.42 -14.10 35.65
CA GLY A 513 -22.55 -13.51 34.92
C GLY A 513 -23.63 -14.52 34.66
N THR A 514 -24.73 -14.09 34.06
CA THR A 514 -25.83 -14.97 33.65
C THR A 514 -25.60 -15.38 32.18
N TRP A 515 -25.32 -16.66 31.97
CA TRP A 515 -25.06 -17.24 30.68
C TRP A 515 -26.28 -17.98 30.14
N SER A 516 -26.46 -18.10 28.82
CA SER A 516 -27.64 -18.74 28.22
C SER A 516 -27.56 -20.27 28.16
N GLY A 517 -26.36 -20.87 28.35
CA GLY A 517 -26.16 -22.32 28.30
C GLY A 517 -26.72 -23.09 29.50
N ALA A 518 -27.13 -24.32 29.29
CA ALA A 518 -27.61 -25.18 30.37
C ALA A 518 -26.53 -25.38 31.44
N GLY A 519 -26.97 -25.30 32.74
CA GLY A 519 -26.13 -25.55 33.89
C GLY A 519 -25.39 -24.33 34.47
N ALA A 520 -25.68 -23.13 34.01
CA ALA A 520 -25.33 -21.82 34.62
C ALA A 520 -23.84 -21.58 35.02
N ASN A 521 -22.92 -22.49 34.72
CA ASN A 521 -21.52 -22.29 35.00
C ASN A 521 -20.88 -21.50 33.83
N GLY A 522 -20.16 -20.42 34.15
CA GLY A 522 -19.45 -19.59 33.14
C GLY A 522 -18.34 -20.33 32.39
N ILE A 523 -18.00 -21.56 32.77
CA ILE A 523 -16.88 -22.34 32.25
C ILE A 523 -17.31 -23.75 31.85
N GLU A 524 -16.93 -24.18 30.66
CA GLU A 524 -17.04 -25.55 30.14
C GLU A 524 -15.66 -26.01 29.69
N ASP A 525 -15.24 -27.19 30.14
CA ASP A 525 -13.95 -27.76 29.79
C ASP A 525 -14.10 -29.28 29.50
N SER A 526 -14.00 -29.63 28.23
CA SER A 526 -14.05 -31.01 27.71
C SER A 526 -12.70 -31.49 27.17
N SER A 527 -11.60 -30.88 27.59
CA SER A 527 -10.23 -31.30 27.21
C SER A 527 -9.85 -32.66 27.82
N THR A 528 -8.91 -33.36 27.19
CA THR A 528 -8.44 -34.70 27.64
C THR A 528 -7.45 -34.61 28.74
N SER A 529 -7.34 -33.98 29.65
CA SER A 529 -6.46 -33.83 30.81
C SER A 529 -6.48 -32.37 31.28
N PRO A 530 -7.63 -31.91 31.71
CA PRO A 530 -7.74 -30.54 32.18
C PRO A 530 -6.91 -30.34 33.44
N SER A 531 -5.98 -29.38 33.45
CA SER A 531 -5.42 -28.89 34.67
C SER A 531 -6.33 -27.75 35.18
N THR A 532 -7.18 -28.08 36.13
CA THR A 532 -8.07 -27.12 36.76
C THR A 532 -7.43 -26.50 37.98
N SER A 533 -7.58 -25.20 38.14
CA SER A 533 -7.22 -24.49 39.39
C SER A 533 -8.49 -24.10 40.15
N ALA A 534 -8.44 -24.19 41.46
CA ALA A 534 -9.49 -23.75 42.34
C ALA A 534 -9.73 -22.23 42.34
N THR A 535 -8.98 -21.45 41.58
CA THR A 535 -9.11 -19.99 41.52
C THR A 535 -9.90 -19.47 40.32
N ASP A 536 -10.35 -20.35 39.42
CA ASP A 536 -11.31 -19.94 38.37
C ASP A 536 -12.69 -19.70 38.98
N ILE A 537 -13.33 -18.61 38.61
CA ILE A 537 -14.66 -18.22 39.10
C ILE A 537 -15.63 -18.26 37.91
N GLY A 538 -16.61 -19.18 37.99
CA GLY A 538 -17.62 -19.41 36.95
C GLY A 538 -18.94 -18.70 37.22
#